data_ccf0c31eece851f06fd1fe592265a610
#
_entry.id   ccf0c31eece851f06fd1fe592265a610
#
_cell.length_a   1.000
_cell.length_b   1.000
_cell.length_c   1.000
_cell.angle_alpha   90.00
_cell.angle_beta   90.00
_cell.angle_gamma   90.00
#
_symmetry.space_group_name_H-M   'P 1'
#
loop_
_entity.id
_entity.type
_entity.pdbx_description
1 polymer ?
#
loop_
_entity_poly.entity_id
_entity_poly.type
_entity_poly.pdbx_seq_one_letter_code
_entity_poly.pdbx_strand_id
1 'polypeptide(L)'
;MFLQDLGWSGFFAAQLHSAPDPNPDSTPAGVPGRVASANHGRFLIWTEAGTIDAGVSGTLRNSGALWPAVGDWVIVRPEDAVIDRVLNRQTCVSRKQPEREIREQVLAANIDVLFIVSGLDRDYNPRRIERFLVMANESGARPVVLLNKADLAESLGLNLTEIVASVQQLSPAITVLPISAKSDENLDALPSQLGPGQTAALIGSSGVGKSTILNRLLGDERQATGEVRASDSRGRHTTTSRQLFRMPASAANQSGWLLMDLPGLREVQLWANPDKSAGQPTQTLEASFDDIQALAASCRFRDCTHTAEPGCAVTSANLDPARLANFQKMQKELAHLERKTSPRLAKETRAKWNAIEKSVRSHPKRSS
;
A
#
# COMPACT_ATOMS: atom_id res chain seq x y z
N MET A 1 -25.81 5.01 -11.41
CA MET A 1 -24.76 5.29 -10.38
C MET A 1 -23.81 6.27 -11.00
N PHE A 2 -23.49 7.40 -10.34
CA PHE A 2 -22.56 8.36 -10.95
C PHE A 2 -21.12 7.89 -10.79
N LEU A 3 -20.30 8.07 -11.81
CA LEU A 3 -18.88 7.70 -11.76
C LEU A 3 -18.14 8.47 -10.66
N GLN A 4 -18.56 9.69 -10.35
CA GLN A 4 -17.99 10.52 -9.29
C GLN A 4 -18.12 9.86 -7.91
N ASP A 5 -19.24 9.15 -7.65
CA ASP A 5 -19.43 8.38 -6.41
C ASP A 5 -18.45 7.22 -6.27
N LEU A 6 -17.85 6.83 -7.40
CA LEU A 6 -16.82 5.80 -7.49
C LEU A 6 -15.40 6.38 -7.51
N GLY A 7 -15.23 7.70 -7.39
CA GLY A 7 -13.95 8.40 -7.42
C GLY A 7 -13.43 8.75 -8.81
N TRP A 8 -14.32 8.85 -9.81
CA TRP A 8 -13.95 9.35 -11.12
C TRP A 8 -13.58 10.83 -11.04
N SER A 9 -12.43 11.18 -11.59
CA SER A 9 -11.88 12.54 -11.56
C SER A 9 -11.44 13.03 -12.95
N GLY A 10 -11.10 14.32 -13.06
CA GLY A 10 -10.54 14.90 -14.27
C GLY A 10 -9.25 14.21 -14.74
N PHE A 11 -8.47 13.64 -13.80
CA PHE A 11 -7.27 12.85 -14.13
C PHE A 11 -7.60 11.64 -15.01
N PHE A 12 -8.66 10.91 -14.71
CA PHE A 12 -9.08 9.74 -15.50
C PHE A 12 -9.77 10.17 -16.78
N ALA A 13 -10.60 11.23 -16.72
CA ALA A 13 -11.30 11.76 -17.88
C ALA A 13 -10.32 12.23 -18.98
N ALA A 14 -9.22 12.89 -18.62
CA ALA A 14 -8.21 13.33 -19.57
C ALA A 14 -7.57 12.17 -20.36
N GLN A 15 -7.51 10.97 -19.79
CA GLN A 15 -6.94 9.80 -20.44
C GLN A 15 -7.85 9.17 -21.50
N LEU A 16 -9.13 9.50 -21.51
CA LEU A 16 -10.05 9.03 -22.55
C LEU A 16 -9.71 9.66 -23.91
N HIS A 17 -9.24 10.90 -23.92
CA HIS A 17 -8.92 11.66 -25.11
C HIS A 17 -7.46 11.51 -25.59
N SER A 18 -6.61 10.88 -24.77
CA SER A 18 -5.16 10.80 -25.04
C SER A 18 -4.76 9.58 -25.88
N ALA A 19 -5.64 8.64 -26.16
CA ALA A 19 -5.35 7.53 -27.05
C ALA A 19 -5.64 7.95 -28.51
N PRO A 20 -4.68 7.89 -29.44
CA PRO A 20 -4.97 8.05 -30.84
C PRO A 20 -5.87 6.89 -31.29
N ASP A 21 -7.14 7.18 -31.53
CA ASP A 21 -8.02 6.24 -32.23
C ASP A 21 -7.59 6.26 -33.71
N PRO A 22 -7.18 5.14 -34.28
CA PRO A 22 -6.81 5.08 -35.70
C PRO A 22 -8.00 5.36 -36.62
N ASN A 23 -9.22 5.42 -36.08
CA ASN A 23 -10.42 5.76 -36.81
C ASN A 23 -11.24 6.82 -36.05
N PRO A 24 -11.16 8.13 -36.41
CA PRO A 24 -11.84 9.22 -35.70
C PRO A 24 -13.38 9.13 -35.75
N ASP A 25 -13.95 8.29 -36.62
CA ASP A 25 -15.39 8.07 -36.73
C ASP A 25 -15.88 6.87 -35.87
N SER A 26 -14.98 6.15 -35.17
CA SER A 26 -15.39 5.08 -34.26
C SER A 26 -15.85 5.70 -32.94
N THR A 27 -17.09 5.44 -32.57
CA THR A 27 -17.57 5.63 -31.19
C THR A 27 -16.61 4.94 -30.25
N PRO A 28 -16.18 5.56 -29.13
CA PRO A 28 -15.27 4.88 -28.20
C PRO A 28 -15.89 3.53 -27.83
N ALA A 29 -15.23 2.44 -28.24
CA ALA A 29 -15.79 1.08 -28.21
C ALA A 29 -15.93 0.54 -26.76
N GLY A 30 -15.98 1.40 -25.73
CA GLY A 30 -16.10 0.97 -24.34
C GLY A 30 -16.48 2.08 -23.39
N VAL A 31 -16.92 1.70 -22.21
CA VAL A 31 -17.32 2.61 -21.13
C VAL A 31 -16.33 2.56 -19.99
N PRO A 32 -16.13 3.68 -19.27
CA PRO A 32 -15.30 3.66 -18.06
C PRO A 32 -15.99 2.86 -16.96
N GLY A 33 -15.18 2.10 -16.23
CA GLY A 33 -15.67 1.36 -15.07
C GLY A 33 -14.56 1.15 -14.05
N ARG A 34 -14.96 0.94 -12.80
CA ARG A 34 -14.05 0.71 -11.69
C ARG A 34 -14.02 -0.76 -11.30
N VAL A 35 -12.84 -1.35 -11.22
CA VAL A 35 -12.67 -2.76 -10.82
C VAL A 35 -12.99 -2.89 -9.32
N ALA A 36 -14.11 -3.56 -9.02
CA ALA A 36 -14.59 -3.77 -7.64
C ALA A 36 -14.03 -5.05 -7.02
N SER A 37 -13.85 -6.10 -7.81
CA SER A 37 -13.20 -7.33 -7.35
C SER A 37 -12.48 -8.06 -8.49
N ALA A 38 -11.52 -8.92 -8.13
CA ALA A 38 -10.77 -9.74 -9.07
C ALA A 38 -10.75 -11.18 -8.58
N ASN A 39 -11.15 -12.13 -9.42
CA ASN A 39 -11.18 -13.54 -9.10
C ASN A 39 -10.88 -14.39 -10.35
N HIS A 40 -9.83 -15.23 -10.30
CA HIS A 40 -9.46 -16.19 -11.37
C HIS A 40 -9.45 -15.61 -12.80
N GLY A 41 -8.93 -14.37 -12.96
CA GLY A 41 -8.86 -13.69 -14.27
C GLY A 41 -10.17 -13.07 -14.76
N ARG A 42 -11.20 -13.05 -13.91
CA ARG A 42 -12.46 -12.31 -14.08
C ARG A 42 -12.48 -11.14 -13.12
N PHE A 43 -13.14 -10.05 -13.55
CA PHE A 43 -13.18 -8.78 -12.84
C PHE A 43 -14.62 -8.29 -12.78
N LEU A 44 -15.09 -8.03 -11.55
CA LEU A 44 -16.35 -7.35 -11.33
C LEU A 44 -16.11 -5.85 -11.49
N ILE A 45 -16.79 -5.23 -12.43
CA ILE A 45 -16.58 -3.82 -12.79
C ILE A 45 -17.86 -3.04 -12.54
N TRP A 46 -17.74 -1.96 -11.78
CA TRP A 46 -18.82 -0.99 -11.59
C TRP A 46 -18.74 0.07 -12.67
N THR A 47 -19.83 0.22 -13.42
CA THR A 47 -20.03 1.25 -14.45
C THR A 47 -21.23 2.13 -14.10
N GLU A 48 -21.44 3.20 -14.84
CA GLU A 48 -22.61 4.05 -14.67
C GLU A 48 -23.92 3.29 -14.91
N ALA A 49 -23.93 2.39 -15.90
CA ALA A 49 -25.09 1.58 -16.27
C ALA A 49 -25.34 0.37 -15.34
N GLY A 50 -24.36 -0.02 -14.52
CA GLY A 50 -24.48 -1.16 -13.62
C GLY A 50 -23.17 -1.94 -13.47
N THR A 51 -23.27 -3.21 -13.10
CA THR A 51 -22.14 -4.09 -12.83
C THR A 51 -21.91 -5.05 -13.99
N ILE A 52 -20.67 -5.19 -14.42
CA ILE A 52 -20.23 -6.09 -15.49
C ILE A 52 -19.21 -7.08 -14.93
N ASP A 53 -19.37 -8.37 -15.18
CA ASP A 53 -18.35 -9.39 -14.94
C ASP A 53 -17.56 -9.61 -16.24
N ALA A 54 -16.33 -9.09 -16.33
CA ALA A 54 -15.54 -9.05 -17.54
C ALA A 54 -14.21 -9.81 -17.43
N GLY A 55 -13.77 -10.32 -18.58
CA GLY A 55 -12.41 -10.82 -18.78
C GLY A 55 -11.48 -9.74 -19.34
N VAL A 56 -10.23 -10.11 -19.60
CA VAL A 56 -9.24 -9.24 -20.26
C VAL A 56 -9.19 -9.58 -21.75
N SER A 57 -9.21 -8.55 -22.61
CA SER A 57 -9.10 -8.74 -24.06
C SER A 57 -7.76 -9.41 -24.44
N GLY A 58 -7.75 -10.11 -25.56
CA GLY A 58 -6.53 -10.74 -26.09
C GLY A 58 -5.44 -9.71 -26.35
N THR A 59 -5.82 -8.53 -26.85
CA THR A 59 -4.91 -7.42 -27.11
C THR A 59 -4.24 -6.94 -25.82
N LEU A 60 -5.01 -6.67 -24.77
CA LEU A 60 -4.45 -6.24 -23.47
C LEU A 60 -3.56 -7.31 -22.86
N ARG A 61 -3.94 -8.58 -22.97
CA ARG A 61 -3.16 -9.73 -22.44
C ARG A 61 -1.78 -9.83 -23.07
N ASN A 62 -1.65 -9.51 -24.36
CA ASN A 62 -0.42 -9.68 -25.14
C ASN A 62 0.40 -8.38 -25.29
N SER A 63 -0.14 -7.24 -24.84
CA SER A 63 0.51 -5.94 -25.03
C SER A 63 1.64 -5.63 -24.05
N GLY A 64 1.79 -6.41 -22.96
CA GLY A 64 2.68 -6.05 -21.85
C GLY A 64 2.22 -4.84 -21.02
N ALA A 65 1.00 -4.34 -21.27
CA ALA A 65 0.42 -3.22 -20.54
C ALA A 65 0.03 -3.59 -19.10
N LEU A 66 -0.44 -2.62 -18.34
CA LEU A 66 -0.87 -2.80 -16.96
C LEU A 66 -1.97 -3.86 -16.86
N TRP A 67 -1.74 -4.85 -15.99
CA TRP A 67 -2.77 -5.83 -15.65
C TRP A 67 -3.78 -5.23 -14.66
N PRO A 68 -5.10 -5.46 -14.83
CA PRO A 68 -6.11 -4.90 -13.96
C PRO A 68 -5.95 -5.36 -12.51
N ALA A 69 -6.10 -4.45 -11.57
CA ALA A 69 -6.13 -4.71 -10.13
C ALA A 69 -7.39 -4.08 -9.53
N VAL A 70 -7.77 -4.49 -8.34
CA VAL A 70 -8.91 -3.89 -7.62
C VAL A 70 -8.65 -2.41 -7.35
N GLY A 71 -9.63 -1.57 -7.65
CA GLY A 71 -9.54 -0.11 -7.60
C GLY A 71 -9.11 0.56 -8.91
N ASP A 72 -8.65 -0.22 -9.91
CA ASP A 72 -8.31 0.37 -11.21
C ASP A 72 -9.54 0.91 -11.94
N TRP A 73 -9.30 1.98 -12.69
CA TRP A 73 -10.21 2.44 -13.73
C TRP A 73 -9.84 1.77 -15.04
N VAL A 74 -10.83 1.22 -15.71
CA VAL A 74 -10.70 0.47 -16.96
C VAL A 74 -11.70 0.96 -18.00
N ILE A 75 -11.38 0.70 -19.27
CA ILE A 75 -12.34 0.79 -20.35
C ILE A 75 -12.81 -0.62 -20.67
N VAL A 76 -14.11 -0.85 -20.50
CA VAL A 76 -14.75 -2.15 -20.70
C VAL A 76 -15.77 -2.06 -21.82
N ARG A 77 -15.80 -3.05 -22.71
CA ARG A 77 -16.88 -3.24 -23.70
C ARG A 77 -17.98 -4.08 -23.08
N PRO A 78 -19.17 -3.49 -22.86
CA PRO A 78 -20.26 -4.21 -22.21
C PRO A 78 -20.75 -5.41 -23.02
N GLU A 79 -20.81 -5.29 -24.34
CA GLU A 79 -21.33 -6.31 -25.26
C GLU A 79 -20.53 -7.59 -25.19
N ASP A 80 -19.20 -7.48 -25.14
CA ASP A 80 -18.28 -8.62 -25.11
C ASP A 80 -17.86 -9.02 -23.69
N ALA A 81 -18.21 -8.20 -22.70
CA ALA A 81 -17.75 -8.32 -21.32
C ALA A 81 -16.20 -8.46 -21.23
N VAL A 82 -15.46 -7.56 -21.89
CA VAL A 82 -14.00 -7.54 -21.89
C VAL A 82 -13.41 -6.18 -21.54
N ILE A 83 -12.32 -6.19 -20.80
CA ILE A 83 -11.49 -5.02 -20.51
C ILE A 83 -10.50 -4.84 -21.66
N ASP A 84 -10.53 -3.68 -22.30
CA ASP A 84 -9.61 -3.33 -23.39
C ASP A 84 -8.42 -2.53 -22.93
N ARG A 85 -8.60 -1.72 -21.87
CA ARG A 85 -7.54 -0.82 -21.39
C ARG A 85 -7.65 -0.59 -19.89
N VAL A 86 -6.51 -0.53 -19.20
CA VAL A 86 -6.37 -0.03 -17.83
C VAL A 86 -5.86 1.39 -17.90
N LEU A 87 -6.51 2.32 -17.20
CA LEU A 87 -6.07 3.70 -17.11
C LEU A 87 -4.88 3.84 -16.15
N ASN A 88 -4.06 4.88 -16.35
CA ASN A 88 -2.96 5.17 -15.45
C ASN A 88 -3.46 5.40 -14.03
N ARG A 89 -2.74 4.85 -13.07
CA ARG A 89 -3.05 4.94 -11.65
C ARG A 89 -2.58 6.26 -11.06
N GLN A 90 -3.38 6.89 -10.19
CA GLN A 90 -2.93 8.00 -9.35
C GLN A 90 -2.08 7.49 -8.19
N THR A 91 -2.52 6.41 -7.55
CA THR A 91 -1.84 5.77 -6.41
C THR A 91 -1.83 4.26 -6.62
N CYS A 92 -0.82 3.59 -6.07
CA CYS A 92 -0.66 2.15 -6.23
C CYS A 92 0.01 1.55 -5.00
N VAL A 93 -0.77 0.82 -4.20
CA VAL A 93 -0.23 0.03 -3.09
C VAL A 93 0.25 -1.29 -3.64
N SER A 94 1.54 -1.53 -3.56
CA SER A 94 2.15 -2.76 -4.05
C SER A 94 3.15 -3.34 -3.06
N ARG A 95 3.48 -4.60 -3.26
CA ARG A 95 4.54 -5.30 -2.51
C ARG A 95 5.34 -6.19 -3.44
N LYS A 96 6.49 -6.64 -2.97
CA LYS A 96 7.18 -7.74 -3.61
C LYS A 96 6.36 -9.02 -3.52
N GLN A 97 6.23 -9.75 -4.65
CA GLN A 97 5.60 -11.07 -4.66
C GLN A 97 6.43 -12.06 -3.81
N PRO A 98 5.78 -12.91 -2.99
CA PRO A 98 6.50 -13.84 -2.09
C PRO A 98 7.26 -14.97 -2.81
N GLU A 99 7.20 -15.07 -4.12
CA GLU A 99 7.82 -16.11 -4.94
C GLU A 99 9.31 -15.87 -5.22
N ARG A 100 9.99 -16.87 -5.83
CA ARG A 100 11.41 -16.79 -6.19
C ARG A 100 11.73 -15.67 -7.19
N GLU A 101 10.80 -15.38 -8.10
CA GLU A 101 10.93 -14.26 -9.03
C GLU A 101 10.56 -12.94 -8.37
N ILE A 102 11.40 -11.93 -8.62
CA ILE A 102 11.15 -10.58 -8.09
C ILE A 102 10.17 -9.90 -9.02
N ARG A 103 8.89 -9.96 -8.68
CA ARG A 103 7.81 -9.27 -9.38
C ARG A 103 7.03 -8.39 -8.43
N GLU A 104 6.51 -7.31 -8.96
CA GLU A 104 5.55 -6.46 -8.27
C GLU A 104 4.21 -7.19 -8.15
N GLN A 105 3.62 -7.15 -6.97
CA GLN A 105 2.23 -7.52 -6.75
C GLN A 105 1.44 -6.29 -6.33
N VAL A 106 0.64 -5.76 -7.24
CA VAL A 106 -0.31 -4.69 -6.92
C VAL A 106 -1.36 -5.24 -5.97
N LEU A 107 -1.48 -4.61 -4.82
CA LEU A 107 -2.47 -4.94 -3.80
C LEU A 107 -3.76 -4.16 -4.02
N ALA A 108 -3.63 -2.86 -4.32
CA ALA A 108 -4.74 -1.96 -4.56
C ALA A 108 -4.29 -0.80 -5.45
N ALA A 109 -5.20 -0.23 -6.23
CA ALA A 109 -4.98 0.93 -7.07
C ALA A 109 -5.96 2.06 -6.71
N ASN A 110 -5.52 3.30 -6.92
CA ASN A 110 -6.33 4.49 -6.77
C ASN A 110 -6.97 4.61 -5.36
N ILE A 111 -6.09 4.47 -4.35
CA ILE A 111 -6.40 4.62 -2.94
C ILE A 111 -6.01 6.02 -2.49
N ASP A 112 -6.96 6.77 -1.92
CA ASP A 112 -6.72 8.12 -1.39
C ASP A 112 -6.16 8.07 0.04
N VAL A 113 -6.71 7.18 0.87
CA VAL A 113 -6.35 7.02 2.28
C VAL A 113 -5.97 5.59 2.60
N LEU A 114 -4.81 5.39 3.22
CA LEU A 114 -4.39 4.08 3.71
C LEU A 114 -4.54 4.02 5.23
N PHE A 115 -5.57 3.31 5.70
CA PHE A 115 -5.79 3.04 7.12
C PHE A 115 -4.84 1.94 7.60
N ILE A 116 -3.81 2.32 8.33
CA ILE A 116 -2.82 1.42 8.94
C ILE A 116 -3.36 0.94 10.28
N VAL A 117 -3.86 -0.29 10.34
CA VAL A 117 -4.48 -0.86 11.55
C VAL A 117 -3.44 -1.58 12.38
N SER A 118 -3.26 -1.14 13.63
CA SER A 118 -2.43 -1.77 14.66
C SER A 118 -3.28 -2.07 15.90
N GLY A 119 -3.26 -3.30 16.40
CA GLY A 119 -3.96 -3.66 17.63
C GLY A 119 -3.17 -3.22 18.87
N LEU A 120 -3.87 -2.63 19.85
CA LEU A 120 -3.33 -2.32 21.17
C LEU A 120 -3.43 -3.56 22.07
N ASP A 121 -2.80 -4.64 21.63
CA ASP A 121 -2.67 -5.91 22.35
C ASP A 121 -1.21 -6.38 22.28
N ARG A 122 -0.96 -7.67 22.54
CA ARG A 122 0.40 -8.26 22.48
C ARG A 122 1.06 -8.13 21.08
N ASP A 123 0.32 -7.78 20.03
CA ASP A 123 0.83 -7.59 18.66
C ASP A 123 1.19 -6.13 18.37
N TYR A 124 1.04 -5.20 19.33
CA TYR A 124 1.45 -3.80 19.15
C TYR A 124 2.94 -3.71 18.85
N ASN A 125 3.26 -3.11 17.69
CA ASN A 125 4.64 -2.99 17.24
C ASN A 125 4.85 -1.71 16.42
N PRO A 126 5.46 -0.64 17.01
CA PRO A 126 5.70 0.61 16.30
C PRO A 126 6.61 0.45 15.07
N ARG A 127 7.54 -0.52 15.06
CA ARG A 127 8.41 -0.78 13.90
C ARG A 127 7.62 -1.31 12.69
N ARG A 128 6.51 -1.99 12.94
CA ARG A 128 5.60 -2.41 11.89
C ARG A 128 4.80 -1.23 11.34
N ILE A 129 4.38 -0.30 12.21
CA ILE A 129 3.71 0.94 11.78
C ILE A 129 4.65 1.74 10.86
N GLU A 130 5.93 1.94 11.22
CA GLU A 130 6.91 2.61 10.38
C GLU A 130 7.01 1.99 8.99
N ARG A 131 7.03 0.67 8.88
CA ARG A 131 7.09 -0.02 7.60
C ARG A 131 5.83 0.21 6.74
N PHE A 132 4.66 0.25 7.36
CA PHE A 132 3.42 0.60 6.67
C PHE A 132 3.38 2.07 6.25
N LEU A 133 3.99 2.97 7.03
CA LEU A 133 4.14 4.38 6.66
C LEU A 133 5.00 4.55 5.41
N VAL A 134 6.14 3.86 5.33
CA VAL A 134 6.97 3.84 4.12
C VAL A 134 6.16 3.33 2.92
N MET A 135 5.41 2.23 3.08
CA MET A 135 4.56 1.70 2.01
C MET A 135 3.47 2.70 1.59
N ALA A 136 2.86 3.41 2.52
CA ALA A 136 1.86 4.44 2.23
C ALA A 136 2.47 5.58 1.41
N ASN A 137 3.60 6.12 1.85
CA ASN A 137 4.32 7.17 1.15
C ASN A 137 4.75 6.74 -0.26
N GLU A 138 5.26 5.51 -0.41
CA GLU A 138 5.59 4.92 -1.72
C GLU A 138 4.35 4.81 -2.64
N SER A 139 3.20 4.48 -2.07
CA SER A 139 1.98 4.32 -2.83
C SER A 139 1.38 5.64 -3.33
N GLY A 140 1.69 6.76 -2.67
CA GLY A 140 1.07 8.06 -2.86
C GLY A 140 -0.26 8.23 -2.11
N ALA A 141 -0.69 7.24 -1.31
CA ALA A 141 -1.88 7.33 -0.48
C ALA A 141 -1.58 8.02 0.86
N ARG A 142 -2.49 8.85 1.36
CA ARG A 142 -2.35 9.51 2.66
C ARG A 142 -2.49 8.49 3.80
N PRO A 143 -1.48 8.34 4.68
CA PRO A 143 -1.57 7.42 5.81
C PRO A 143 -2.44 7.98 6.95
N VAL A 144 -3.23 7.10 7.57
CA VAL A 144 -3.92 7.32 8.85
C VAL A 144 -3.72 6.07 9.70
N VAL A 145 -3.17 6.23 10.90
CA VAL A 145 -2.95 5.10 11.81
C VAL A 145 -4.17 4.89 12.69
N LEU A 146 -4.71 3.68 12.65
CA LEU A 146 -5.80 3.25 13.52
C LEU A 146 -5.23 2.35 14.62
N LEU A 147 -5.23 2.85 15.87
CA LEU A 147 -4.87 2.08 17.05
C LEU A 147 -6.13 1.37 17.55
N ASN A 148 -6.39 0.17 16.98
CA ASN A 148 -7.59 -0.60 17.30
C ASN A 148 -7.42 -1.37 18.62
N LYS A 149 -8.54 -1.78 19.20
CA LYS A 149 -8.65 -2.45 20.52
C LYS A 149 -8.28 -1.49 21.66
N ALA A 150 -8.62 -0.21 21.50
CA ALA A 150 -8.37 0.81 22.53
C ALA A 150 -9.10 0.48 23.86
N ASP A 151 -10.21 -0.26 23.79
CA ASP A 151 -10.93 -0.82 24.93
C ASP A 151 -10.08 -1.72 25.85
N LEU A 152 -8.96 -2.26 25.36
CA LEU A 152 -8.06 -3.10 26.13
C LEU A 152 -6.95 -2.29 26.84
N ALA A 153 -6.75 -1.01 26.49
CA ALA A 153 -5.61 -0.24 26.97
C ALA A 153 -5.54 -0.18 28.50
N GLU A 154 -6.65 0.15 29.15
CA GLU A 154 -6.72 0.24 30.61
C GLU A 154 -6.43 -1.12 31.26
N SER A 155 -7.03 -2.21 30.78
CA SER A 155 -6.86 -3.56 31.31
C SER A 155 -5.43 -4.11 31.15
N LEU A 156 -4.69 -3.57 30.18
CA LEU A 156 -3.30 -3.93 29.91
C LEU A 156 -2.30 -2.94 30.55
N GLY A 157 -2.78 -1.94 31.31
CA GLY A 157 -1.95 -0.91 31.92
C GLY A 157 -1.23 -0.02 30.91
N LEU A 158 -1.79 0.15 29.70
CA LEU A 158 -1.22 0.96 28.63
C LEU A 158 -1.70 2.43 28.76
N ASN A 159 -0.78 3.36 28.69
CA ASN A 159 -1.12 4.76 28.59
C ASN A 159 -1.41 5.14 27.11
N LEU A 160 -2.69 5.22 26.77
CA LEU A 160 -3.14 5.48 25.40
C LEU A 160 -2.61 6.84 24.87
N THR A 161 -2.57 7.86 25.72
CA THR A 161 -2.07 9.19 25.34
C THR A 161 -0.59 9.15 24.96
N GLU A 162 0.22 8.44 25.73
CA GLU A 162 1.65 8.27 25.44
C GLU A 162 1.87 7.48 24.14
N ILE A 163 1.07 6.42 23.92
CA ILE A 163 1.15 5.61 22.68
C ILE A 163 0.78 6.47 21.48
N VAL A 164 -0.32 7.22 21.53
CA VAL A 164 -0.72 8.14 20.46
C VAL A 164 0.39 9.14 20.16
N ALA A 165 0.94 9.79 21.20
CA ALA A 165 2.02 10.74 21.04
C ALA A 165 3.28 10.13 20.43
N SER A 166 3.65 8.92 20.84
CA SER A 166 4.81 8.20 20.30
C SER A 166 4.64 7.83 18.82
N VAL A 167 3.42 7.47 18.40
CA VAL A 167 3.13 7.19 16.99
C VAL A 167 3.10 8.48 16.18
N GLN A 168 2.56 9.56 16.71
CA GLN A 168 2.57 10.88 16.03
C GLN A 168 3.99 11.41 15.79
N GLN A 169 4.93 11.10 16.68
CA GLN A 169 6.35 11.45 16.51
C GLN A 169 7.03 10.70 15.34
N LEU A 170 6.46 9.61 14.85
CA LEU A 170 7.01 8.90 13.68
C LEU A 170 6.92 9.73 12.40
N SER A 171 5.90 10.58 12.28
CA SER A 171 5.75 11.56 11.20
C SER A 171 4.84 12.70 11.66
N PRO A 172 5.29 13.97 11.61
CA PRO A 172 4.52 15.12 12.13
C PRO A 172 3.14 15.33 11.50
N ALA A 173 2.96 14.89 10.26
CA ALA A 173 1.71 15.05 9.50
C ALA A 173 0.74 13.89 9.64
N ILE A 174 1.06 12.87 10.48
CA ILE A 174 0.24 11.67 10.56
C ILE A 174 -0.97 11.86 11.47
N THR A 175 -2.13 11.42 11.00
CA THR A 175 -3.32 11.30 11.85
C THR A 175 -3.30 9.96 12.56
N VAL A 176 -3.47 9.98 13.88
CA VAL A 176 -3.55 8.78 14.72
C VAL A 176 -4.91 8.77 15.42
N LEU A 177 -5.68 7.72 15.20
CA LEU A 177 -7.01 7.53 15.76
C LEU A 177 -7.05 6.28 16.65
N PRO A 178 -7.17 6.42 17.96
CA PRO A 178 -7.51 5.29 18.82
C PRO A 178 -8.97 4.94 18.61
N ILE A 179 -9.24 3.65 18.34
CA ILE A 179 -10.56 3.11 18.04
C ILE A 179 -10.78 1.78 18.74
N SER A 180 -12.04 1.38 18.92
CA SER A 180 -12.40 0.00 19.24
C SER A 180 -13.51 -0.48 18.30
N ALA A 181 -13.14 -1.38 17.39
CA ALA A 181 -14.12 -2.01 16.51
C ALA A 181 -15.05 -2.98 17.25
N LYS A 182 -14.71 -3.39 18.47
CA LYS A 182 -15.55 -4.26 19.31
C LYS A 182 -16.66 -3.48 20.02
N SER A 183 -16.33 -2.32 20.56
CA SER A 183 -17.25 -1.45 21.31
C SER A 183 -17.83 -0.29 20.48
N ASP A 184 -17.54 -0.24 19.18
CA ASP A 184 -17.93 0.84 18.25
C ASP A 184 -17.35 2.22 18.61
N GLU A 185 -16.27 2.26 19.39
CA GLU A 185 -15.66 3.50 19.84
C GLU A 185 -14.86 4.18 18.73
N ASN A 186 -15.17 5.46 18.46
CA ASN A 186 -14.51 6.32 17.48
C ASN A 186 -14.51 5.79 16.02
N LEU A 187 -15.38 4.86 15.65
CA LEU A 187 -15.47 4.40 14.26
C LEU A 187 -16.08 5.46 13.33
N ASP A 188 -16.90 6.34 13.84
CA ASP A 188 -17.49 7.50 13.15
C ASP A 188 -16.44 8.54 12.71
N ALA A 189 -15.23 8.50 13.29
CA ALA A 189 -14.11 9.32 12.86
C ALA A 189 -13.48 8.87 11.52
N LEU A 190 -13.71 7.64 11.07
CA LEU A 190 -13.10 7.14 9.82
C LEU A 190 -13.68 7.81 8.56
N PRO A 191 -15.02 7.94 8.40
CA PRO A 191 -15.59 8.64 7.25
C PRO A 191 -15.15 10.10 7.14
N SER A 192 -14.86 10.79 8.25
CA SER A 192 -14.39 12.19 8.25
C SER A 192 -12.98 12.35 7.67
N GLN A 193 -12.24 11.25 7.53
CA GLN A 193 -10.92 11.25 6.89
C GLN A 193 -10.99 11.27 5.36
N LEU A 194 -12.18 11.15 4.77
CA LEU A 194 -12.36 11.03 3.34
C LEU A 194 -13.31 12.09 2.79
N GLY A 195 -12.98 12.58 1.60
CA GLY A 195 -13.89 13.36 0.78
C GLY A 195 -14.88 12.47 0.01
N PRO A 196 -15.85 13.12 -0.68
CA PRO A 196 -16.82 12.43 -1.53
C PRO A 196 -16.16 11.52 -2.58
N GLY A 197 -16.64 10.28 -2.69
CA GLY A 197 -16.13 9.31 -3.68
C GLY A 197 -14.71 8.83 -3.45
N GLN A 198 -14.00 9.32 -2.43
CA GLN A 198 -12.66 8.86 -2.12
C GLN A 198 -12.65 7.41 -1.64
N THR A 199 -11.52 6.76 -1.85
CA THR A 199 -11.29 5.36 -1.53
C THR A 199 -10.29 5.21 -0.40
N ALA A 200 -10.67 4.50 0.67
CA ALA A 200 -9.74 4.04 1.68
C ALA A 200 -9.39 2.56 1.49
N ALA A 201 -8.24 2.14 2.01
CA ALA A 201 -7.91 0.73 2.16
C ALA A 201 -7.46 0.43 3.60
N LEU A 202 -7.87 -0.74 4.12
CA LEU A 202 -7.42 -1.25 5.42
C LEU A 202 -6.18 -2.13 5.23
N ILE A 203 -5.08 -1.78 5.91
CA ILE A 203 -3.85 -2.57 5.91
C ILE A 203 -3.40 -2.84 7.35
N GLY A 204 -2.75 -3.97 7.59
CA GLY A 204 -2.28 -4.36 8.93
C GLY A 204 -2.05 -5.86 9.02
N SER A 205 -1.48 -6.32 10.13
CA SER A 205 -1.26 -7.74 10.38
C SER A 205 -2.57 -8.54 10.50
N SER A 206 -2.45 -9.86 10.46
CA SER A 206 -3.60 -10.73 10.72
C SER A 206 -4.03 -10.61 12.19
N GLY A 207 -5.34 -10.55 12.44
CA GLY A 207 -5.88 -10.49 13.81
C GLY A 207 -5.95 -9.09 14.44
N VAL A 208 -5.51 -8.02 13.78
CA VAL A 208 -5.61 -6.64 14.30
C VAL A 208 -7.03 -6.06 14.26
N GLY A 209 -7.99 -6.74 13.62
CA GLY A 209 -9.40 -6.34 13.60
C GLY A 209 -9.88 -5.67 12.30
N LYS A 210 -9.15 -5.77 11.17
CA LYS A 210 -9.59 -5.17 9.88
C LYS A 210 -10.97 -5.62 9.45
N SER A 211 -11.24 -6.92 9.44
CA SER A 211 -12.55 -7.45 9.07
C SER A 211 -13.64 -7.08 10.09
N THR A 212 -13.29 -6.86 11.35
CA THR A 212 -14.23 -6.36 12.36
C THR A 212 -14.58 -4.91 12.07
N ILE A 213 -13.59 -4.06 11.77
CA ILE A 213 -13.81 -2.66 11.35
C ILE A 213 -14.72 -2.62 10.13
N LEU A 214 -14.38 -3.39 9.09
CA LEU A 214 -15.19 -3.45 7.87
C LEU A 214 -16.63 -3.88 8.16
N ASN A 215 -16.84 -4.92 8.98
CA ASN A 215 -18.18 -5.41 9.32
C ASN A 215 -19.00 -4.36 10.07
N ARG A 216 -18.38 -3.63 11.00
CA ARG A 216 -19.04 -2.56 11.75
C ARG A 216 -19.44 -1.39 10.84
N LEU A 217 -18.56 -0.98 9.95
CA LEU A 217 -18.83 0.11 9.01
C LEU A 217 -19.89 -0.24 7.96
N LEU A 218 -20.03 -1.52 7.57
CA LEU A 218 -21.07 -1.98 6.65
C LEU A 218 -22.44 -2.17 7.31
N GLY A 219 -22.49 -2.27 8.64
CA GLY A 219 -23.74 -2.53 9.37
C GLY A 219 -24.42 -3.85 8.95
N ASP A 220 -25.74 -3.91 9.12
CA ASP A 220 -26.54 -5.10 8.77
C ASP A 220 -26.68 -5.35 7.26
N GLU A 221 -26.31 -4.39 6.41
CA GLU A 221 -26.37 -4.55 4.95
C GLU A 221 -25.45 -5.65 4.41
N ARG A 222 -24.46 -6.07 5.18
CA ARG A 222 -23.55 -7.16 4.78
C ARG A 222 -24.23 -8.52 4.72
N GLN A 223 -25.33 -8.74 5.41
CA GLN A 223 -26.09 -9.99 5.33
C GLN A 223 -26.74 -10.17 3.95
N ALA A 224 -27.05 -9.07 3.24
CA ALA A 224 -27.62 -9.12 1.89
C ALA A 224 -26.61 -9.48 0.79
N THR A 225 -25.32 -9.25 1.00
CA THR A 225 -24.24 -9.62 0.06
C THR A 225 -23.61 -10.99 0.35
N GLY A 226 -24.17 -11.74 1.29
CA GLY A 226 -23.71 -13.06 1.73
C GLY A 226 -23.71 -14.16 0.67
N GLU A 227 -24.35 -13.97 -0.47
CA GLU A 227 -24.39 -14.99 -1.54
C GLU A 227 -23.04 -15.24 -2.26
N VAL A 228 -22.07 -14.34 -2.14
CA VAL A 228 -20.75 -14.52 -2.78
C VAL A 228 -19.75 -15.27 -1.87
N ARG A 229 -20.07 -15.49 -0.59
CA ARG A 229 -19.20 -16.18 0.38
C ARG A 229 -19.61 -17.59 0.78
N ALA A 230 -20.69 -18.14 0.18
CA ALA A 230 -21.25 -19.44 0.57
C ALA A 230 -20.44 -20.67 0.09
N SER A 231 -19.29 -20.51 -0.58
CA SER A 231 -18.56 -21.67 -1.13
C SER A 231 -17.30 -22.08 -0.35
N ASP A 232 -16.96 -21.46 0.79
CA ASP A 232 -15.77 -21.88 1.55
C ASP A 232 -16.09 -22.17 3.03
N SER A 233 -16.80 -23.29 3.23
CA SER A 233 -17.12 -23.85 4.55
C SER A 233 -16.00 -24.72 5.11
N ARG A 234 -14.74 -24.23 5.15
CA ARG A 234 -13.66 -24.86 5.92
C ARG A 234 -12.87 -23.80 6.67
N GLY A 235 -13.13 -23.73 7.98
CA GLY A 235 -12.56 -22.87 8.98
C GLY A 235 -11.08 -22.56 8.87
N ARG A 236 -10.75 -21.53 8.09
CA ARG A 236 -9.53 -20.74 8.19
C ARG A 236 -9.83 -19.36 7.62
N HIS A 237 -10.07 -18.38 8.51
CA HIS A 237 -10.24 -16.98 8.17
C HIS A 237 -8.92 -16.41 7.61
N THR A 238 -8.72 -16.59 6.31
CA THR A 238 -7.77 -15.79 5.57
C THR A 238 -8.56 -15.13 4.44
N THR A 239 -8.86 -13.83 4.56
CA THR A 239 -9.45 -13.05 3.48
C THR A 239 -8.46 -13.08 2.33
N THR A 240 -8.66 -13.97 1.34
CA THR A 240 -7.79 -14.13 0.18
C THR A 240 -8.22 -13.27 -1.00
N SER A 241 -9.48 -12.81 -1.01
CA SER A 241 -10.03 -11.96 -2.07
C SER A 241 -9.96 -10.49 -1.68
N ARG A 242 -9.51 -9.66 -2.62
CA ARG A 242 -9.55 -8.20 -2.52
C ARG A 242 -10.86 -7.73 -3.09
N GLN A 243 -11.55 -6.87 -2.36
CA GLN A 243 -12.86 -6.37 -2.79
C GLN A 243 -13.04 -4.92 -2.36
N LEU A 244 -13.63 -4.13 -3.24
CA LEU A 244 -14.05 -2.76 -2.98
C LEU A 244 -15.48 -2.78 -2.47
N PHE A 245 -15.77 -2.04 -1.41
CA PHE A 245 -17.08 -1.90 -0.80
C PHE A 245 -17.54 -0.45 -0.89
N ARG A 246 -18.82 -0.24 -1.15
CA ARG A 246 -19.44 1.08 -1.02
C ARG A 246 -19.87 1.26 0.42
N MET A 247 -19.36 2.31 1.04
CA MET A 247 -19.76 2.68 2.39
C MET A 247 -20.98 3.58 2.34
N PRO A 248 -21.94 3.38 3.25
CA PRO A 248 -23.11 4.23 3.31
C PRO A 248 -22.72 5.68 3.61
N ALA A 249 -23.56 6.61 3.17
CA ALA A 249 -23.45 7.99 3.58
C ALA A 249 -23.64 8.09 5.10
N SER A 250 -22.90 8.97 5.74
CA SER A 250 -22.98 9.22 7.18
C SER A 250 -23.03 10.73 7.44
N ALA A 251 -23.28 11.11 8.69
CA ALA A 251 -23.22 12.53 9.07
C ALA A 251 -21.85 13.17 8.77
N ALA A 252 -20.77 12.36 8.87
CA ALA A 252 -19.42 12.81 8.60
C ALA A 252 -19.03 12.77 7.10
N ASN A 253 -19.73 11.99 6.28
CA ASN A 253 -19.51 11.92 4.84
C ASN A 253 -20.83 11.64 4.12
N GLN A 254 -21.52 12.71 3.71
CA GLN A 254 -22.87 12.64 3.14
C GLN A 254 -22.91 12.04 1.73
N SER A 255 -21.81 12.06 0.99
CA SER A 255 -21.76 11.56 -0.40
C SER A 255 -21.35 10.10 -0.50
N GLY A 256 -21.04 9.46 0.64
CA GLY A 256 -20.48 8.11 0.66
C GLY A 256 -19.01 8.07 0.23
N TRP A 257 -18.38 6.94 0.44
CA TRP A 257 -16.96 6.67 0.15
C TRP A 257 -16.76 5.19 -0.14
N LEU A 258 -15.55 4.81 -0.50
CA LEU A 258 -15.23 3.43 -0.84
C LEU A 258 -14.22 2.86 0.14
N LEU A 259 -14.39 1.60 0.53
CA LEU A 259 -13.46 0.91 1.41
C LEU A 259 -12.97 -0.38 0.75
N MET A 260 -11.67 -0.61 0.77
CA MET A 260 -11.04 -1.83 0.30
C MET A 260 -10.47 -2.62 1.47
N ASP A 261 -10.84 -3.90 1.58
CA ASP A 261 -10.21 -4.82 2.53
C ASP A 261 -8.99 -5.48 1.85
N LEU A 262 -7.81 -5.19 2.38
CA LEU A 262 -6.58 -5.84 1.92
C LEU A 262 -6.26 -7.03 2.81
N PRO A 263 -5.74 -8.13 2.23
CA PRO A 263 -5.35 -9.29 3.02
C PRO A 263 -4.33 -8.90 4.09
N GLY A 264 -4.44 -9.52 5.26
CA GLY A 264 -3.50 -9.29 6.36
C GLY A 264 -2.06 -9.61 5.93
N LEU A 265 -1.18 -8.63 6.01
CA LEU A 265 0.22 -8.80 5.66
C LEU A 265 0.99 -9.24 6.91
N ARG A 266 1.45 -10.49 6.94
CA ARG A 266 2.32 -10.99 8.01
C ARG A 266 3.67 -10.28 8.01
N GLU A 267 4.21 -10.04 6.81
CA GLU A 267 5.44 -9.29 6.58
C GLU A 267 5.20 -8.21 5.52
N VAL A 268 5.58 -6.99 5.85
CA VAL A 268 5.60 -5.88 4.90
C VAL A 268 6.91 -5.95 4.15
N GLN A 269 6.91 -6.57 2.98
CA GLN A 269 8.04 -6.51 2.07
C GLN A 269 7.91 -5.26 1.21
N LEU A 270 8.83 -4.33 1.37
CA LEU A 270 8.88 -3.11 0.59
C LEU A 270 9.09 -3.45 -0.89
N TRP A 271 8.50 -2.66 -1.76
CA TRP A 271 8.70 -2.72 -3.20
C TRP A 271 9.22 -1.38 -3.68
N ALA A 272 10.33 -1.41 -4.38
CA ALA A 272 10.88 -0.25 -5.07
C ALA A 272 10.39 -0.31 -6.52
N ASN A 273 9.52 0.61 -6.92
CA ASN A 273 9.07 0.68 -8.31
C ASN A 273 10.13 1.43 -9.15
N PRO A 274 10.85 0.73 -10.05
CA PRO A 274 11.88 1.36 -10.87
C PRO A 274 11.33 2.33 -11.92
N ASP A 275 10.01 2.23 -12.25
CA ASP A 275 9.37 3.01 -13.31
C ASP A 275 8.69 4.28 -12.80
N LYS A 276 8.61 4.48 -11.47
CA LYS A 276 8.11 5.74 -10.92
C LYS A 276 9.19 6.82 -11.03
N SER A 277 9.04 7.68 -12.03
CA SER A 277 9.85 8.89 -12.24
C SER A 277 9.71 9.95 -11.13
N ALA A 278 8.93 9.70 -10.09
CA ALA A 278 8.59 10.65 -9.03
C ALA A 278 9.32 10.39 -7.69
N GLY A 279 10.51 9.85 -7.71
CA GLY A 279 11.34 9.68 -6.51
C GLY A 279 11.98 8.30 -6.49
N GLN A 280 13.27 8.27 -6.19
CA GLN A 280 13.96 7.01 -5.95
C GLN A 280 13.37 6.40 -4.66
N PRO A 281 13.19 5.08 -4.56
CA PRO A 281 12.66 4.41 -3.36
C PRO A 281 13.40 4.78 -2.08
N THR A 282 14.68 5.06 -2.21
CA THR A 282 15.54 5.56 -1.13
C THR A 282 15.03 6.93 -0.62
N GLN A 283 14.57 7.84 -1.50
CA GLN A 283 14.06 9.16 -1.10
C GLN A 283 12.76 9.06 -0.29
N THR A 284 11.89 8.11 -0.61
CA THR A 284 10.65 7.89 0.15
C THR A 284 10.93 7.31 1.53
N LEU A 285 11.90 6.39 1.63
CA LEU A 285 12.36 5.90 2.92
C LEU A 285 12.96 7.04 3.76
N GLU A 286 13.82 7.85 3.16
CA GLU A 286 14.44 9.01 3.79
C GLU A 286 13.38 10.01 4.28
N ALA A 287 12.38 10.32 3.46
CA ALA A 287 11.26 11.19 3.84
C ALA A 287 10.38 10.62 4.96
N SER A 288 10.36 9.29 5.12
CA SER A 288 9.64 8.62 6.22
C SER A 288 10.44 8.58 7.54
N PHE A 289 11.72 8.95 7.49
CA PHE A 289 12.65 9.02 8.61
C PHE A 289 13.40 10.36 8.59
N ASP A 290 12.64 11.45 8.46
CA ASP A 290 13.15 12.81 8.36
C ASP A 290 13.97 13.24 9.59
N ASP A 291 13.63 12.73 10.78
CA ASP A 291 14.40 12.89 12.02
C ASP A 291 15.83 12.32 11.89
N ILE A 292 15.95 11.12 11.31
CA ILE A 292 17.26 10.51 11.07
C ILE A 292 18.02 11.26 9.98
N GLN A 293 17.32 11.70 8.92
CA GLN A 293 17.93 12.45 7.82
C GLN A 293 18.43 13.81 8.26
N ALA A 294 17.67 14.53 9.11
CA ALA A 294 18.09 15.80 9.68
C ALA A 294 19.40 15.67 10.49
N LEU A 295 19.53 14.60 11.27
CA LEU A 295 20.76 14.29 12.01
C LEU A 295 21.91 13.84 11.08
N ALA A 296 21.61 13.06 10.05
CA ALA A 296 22.58 12.55 9.10
C ALA A 296 23.31 13.68 8.35
N ALA A 297 22.63 14.79 8.09
CA ALA A 297 23.23 15.98 7.49
C ALA A 297 24.40 16.57 8.32
N SER A 298 24.42 16.28 9.63
CA SER A 298 25.48 16.73 10.57
C SER A 298 26.56 15.68 10.82
N CYS A 299 26.53 14.53 10.14
CA CYS A 299 27.59 13.51 10.24
C CYS A 299 28.90 14.01 9.64
N ARG A 300 30.03 13.59 10.24
CA ARG A 300 31.37 13.93 9.74
C ARG A 300 31.64 13.41 8.32
N PHE A 301 31.09 12.24 7.96
CA PHE A 301 31.27 11.61 6.66
C PHE A 301 29.98 11.64 5.85
N ARG A 302 30.08 11.97 4.55
CA ARG A 302 28.90 12.02 3.64
C ARG A 302 28.29 10.65 3.36
N ASP A 303 29.10 9.60 3.45
CA ASP A 303 28.72 8.19 3.24
C ASP A 303 28.57 7.41 4.56
N CYS A 304 28.27 8.13 5.66
CA CYS A 304 28.08 7.56 6.98
C CYS A 304 26.95 6.54 6.97
N THR A 305 27.23 5.32 7.43
CA THR A 305 26.25 4.24 7.53
C THR A 305 25.54 4.20 8.89
N HIS A 306 25.89 5.13 9.79
CA HIS A 306 25.32 5.27 11.13
C HIS A 306 25.44 3.99 11.98
N THR A 307 26.58 3.30 11.86
CA THR A 307 26.86 2.08 12.64
C THR A 307 27.90 2.29 13.72
N ALA A 308 29.13 2.61 13.32
CA ALA A 308 30.26 2.77 14.23
C ALA A 308 31.24 3.87 13.82
N GLU A 309 30.89 4.72 12.88
CA GLU A 309 31.76 5.77 12.35
C GLU A 309 31.99 6.86 13.41
N PRO A 310 33.25 7.27 13.61
CA PRO A 310 33.58 8.33 14.56
C PRO A 310 33.03 9.68 14.09
N GLY A 311 32.33 10.38 14.99
CA GLY A 311 31.65 11.64 14.65
C GLY A 311 30.33 11.47 13.89
N CYS A 312 29.67 10.34 14.06
CA CYS A 312 28.32 10.12 13.58
C CYS A 312 27.31 10.86 14.46
N ALA A 313 26.60 11.85 13.91
CA ALA A 313 25.61 12.61 14.64
C ALA A 313 24.37 11.77 14.99
N VAL A 314 23.99 10.80 14.13
CA VAL A 314 22.85 9.93 14.33
C VAL A 314 23.05 8.99 15.53
N THR A 315 24.22 8.34 15.63
CA THR A 315 24.51 7.44 16.77
C THR A 315 24.77 8.18 18.07
N SER A 316 25.19 9.46 18.00
CA SER A 316 25.41 10.32 19.16
C SER A 316 24.10 10.99 19.66
N ALA A 317 23.05 10.96 18.85
CA ALA A 317 21.74 11.49 19.24
C ALA A 317 20.98 10.52 20.14
N ASN A 318 20.08 11.06 20.95
CA ASN A 318 19.19 10.26 21.81
C ASN A 318 17.98 9.70 21.00
N LEU A 319 18.28 8.98 19.92
CA LEU A 319 17.27 8.28 19.13
C LEU A 319 16.97 6.92 19.73
N ASP A 320 15.72 6.45 19.55
CA ASP A 320 15.37 5.07 19.85
C ASP A 320 16.24 4.11 19.00
N PRO A 321 17.10 3.29 19.63
CA PRO A 321 17.96 2.36 18.92
C PRO A 321 17.21 1.39 18.00
N ALA A 322 15.96 1.00 18.38
CA ALA A 322 15.14 0.13 17.58
C ALA A 322 14.63 0.83 16.31
N ARG A 323 14.38 2.17 16.35
CA ARG A 323 14.02 2.97 15.19
C ARG A 323 15.18 3.04 14.18
N LEU A 324 16.38 3.34 14.67
CA LEU A 324 17.58 3.35 13.84
C LEU A 324 17.87 1.98 13.19
N ALA A 325 17.75 0.91 13.97
CA ALA A 325 17.94 -0.45 13.46
C ALA A 325 16.90 -0.82 12.39
N ASN A 326 15.65 -0.38 12.56
CA ASN A 326 14.58 -0.60 11.57
C ASN A 326 14.85 0.17 10.27
N PHE A 327 15.27 1.43 10.36
CA PHE A 327 15.69 2.23 9.21
C PHE A 327 16.81 1.55 8.42
N GLN A 328 17.91 1.16 9.10
CA GLN A 328 19.04 0.46 8.47
C GLN A 328 18.64 -0.86 7.82
N LYS A 329 17.72 -1.60 8.46
CA LYS A 329 17.18 -2.84 7.89
C LYS A 329 16.41 -2.57 6.59
N MET A 330 15.56 -1.56 6.56
CA MET A 330 14.80 -1.18 5.38
C MET A 330 15.70 -0.66 4.26
N GLN A 331 16.72 0.13 4.56
CA GLN A 331 17.74 0.54 3.58
C GLN A 331 18.42 -0.67 2.91
N LYS A 332 18.82 -1.66 3.70
CA LYS A 332 19.43 -2.90 3.18
C LYS A 332 18.47 -3.69 2.31
N GLU A 333 17.19 -3.78 2.70
CA GLU A 333 16.15 -4.44 1.92
C GLU A 333 15.96 -3.76 0.56
N LEU A 334 15.80 -2.43 0.54
CA LEU A 334 15.64 -1.65 -0.70
C LEU A 334 16.87 -1.76 -1.60
N ALA A 335 18.07 -1.56 -1.06
CA ALA A 335 19.31 -1.70 -1.83
C ALA A 335 19.51 -3.12 -2.40
N HIS A 336 19.00 -4.15 -1.70
CA HIS A 336 19.00 -5.51 -2.22
C HIS A 336 18.01 -5.69 -3.38
N LEU A 337 16.82 -5.10 -3.28
CA LEU A 337 15.81 -5.11 -4.33
C LEU A 337 16.30 -4.38 -5.58
N GLU A 338 16.81 -3.17 -5.42
CA GLU A 338 17.35 -2.36 -6.52
C GLU A 338 18.47 -3.10 -7.29
N ARG A 339 19.40 -3.73 -6.57
CA ARG A 339 20.45 -4.55 -7.19
C ARG A 339 19.91 -5.71 -8.01
N LYS A 340 18.77 -6.29 -7.60
CA LYS A 340 18.17 -7.43 -8.30
C LYS A 340 17.27 -7.01 -9.46
N THR A 341 16.63 -5.86 -9.37
CA THR A 341 15.70 -5.35 -10.40
C THR A 341 16.40 -4.54 -11.48
N SER A 342 17.58 -3.94 -11.19
CA SER A 342 18.36 -3.16 -12.15
C SER A 342 19.50 -4.00 -12.74
N PRO A 343 19.46 -4.34 -14.05
CA PRO A 343 20.56 -5.05 -14.71
C PRO A 343 21.89 -4.31 -14.64
N ARG A 344 21.85 -2.97 -14.63
CA ARG A 344 23.04 -2.11 -14.52
C ARG A 344 23.69 -2.27 -13.15
N LEU A 345 22.91 -2.12 -12.06
CA LEU A 345 23.42 -2.26 -10.69
C LEU A 345 23.88 -3.69 -10.38
N ALA A 346 23.22 -4.70 -10.95
CA ALA A 346 23.67 -6.09 -10.86
C ALA A 346 25.05 -6.29 -11.50
N LYS A 347 25.28 -5.68 -12.66
CA LYS A 347 26.59 -5.72 -13.37
C LYS A 347 27.69 -5.00 -12.59
N GLU A 348 27.40 -3.81 -12.05
CA GLU A 348 28.33 -3.04 -11.22
C GLU A 348 28.70 -3.78 -9.93
N THR A 349 27.72 -4.40 -9.28
CA THR A 349 27.95 -5.20 -8.08
C THR A 349 28.82 -6.42 -8.38
N ARG A 350 28.57 -7.11 -9.49
CA ARG A 350 29.36 -8.25 -9.93
C ARG A 350 30.81 -7.84 -10.25
N ALA A 351 30.99 -6.68 -10.87
CA ALA A 351 32.31 -6.14 -11.13
C ALA A 351 33.08 -5.81 -9.82
N LYS A 352 32.41 -5.21 -8.83
CA LYS A 352 33.02 -4.96 -7.50
C LYS A 352 33.40 -6.25 -6.79
N TRP A 353 32.56 -7.26 -6.78
CA TRP A 353 32.85 -8.57 -6.19
C TRP A 353 34.05 -9.25 -6.86
N ASN A 354 34.10 -9.23 -8.20
CA ASN A 354 35.23 -9.78 -8.96
C ASN A 354 36.55 -9.04 -8.65
N ALA A 355 36.48 -7.73 -8.43
CA ALA A 355 37.67 -6.93 -8.04
C ALA A 355 38.15 -7.31 -6.63
N ILE A 356 37.22 -7.48 -5.67
CA ILE A 356 37.55 -7.91 -4.31
C ILE A 356 38.13 -9.32 -4.31
N GLU A 357 37.52 -10.27 -5.02
CA GLU A 357 38.07 -11.65 -5.15
C GLU A 357 39.46 -11.65 -5.74
N LYS A 358 39.69 -10.82 -6.77
CA LYS A 358 41.02 -10.69 -7.39
C LYS A 358 42.04 -10.10 -6.42
N SER A 359 41.65 -9.11 -5.62
CA SER A 359 42.49 -8.52 -4.57
C SER A 359 42.81 -9.52 -3.46
N VAL A 360 41.83 -10.31 -3.00
CA VAL A 360 42.03 -11.33 -1.98
C VAL A 360 42.94 -12.46 -2.48
N ARG A 361 42.83 -12.88 -3.75
CA ARG A 361 43.71 -13.89 -4.36
C ARG A 361 45.12 -13.39 -4.58
N SER A 362 45.32 -12.08 -4.76
CA SER A 362 46.66 -11.47 -4.95
C SER A 362 47.39 -11.18 -3.65
N HIS A 363 46.76 -11.30 -2.47
CA HIS A 363 47.46 -11.17 -1.19
C HIS A 363 48.17 -12.47 -0.85
N PRO A 364 49.50 -12.47 -0.75
CA PRO A 364 50.24 -13.69 -0.38
C PRO A 364 49.85 -14.08 1.05
N LYS A 365 49.49 -15.36 1.23
CA LYS A 365 49.35 -15.95 2.56
C LYS A 365 50.62 -15.67 3.33
N ARG A 366 50.53 -14.88 4.40
CA ARG A 366 51.62 -14.85 5.38
C ARG A 366 51.69 -16.26 5.94
N SER A 367 52.70 -17.01 5.51
CA SER A 367 53.15 -18.24 6.15
C SER A 367 53.69 -17.87 7.52
N SER A 368 53.02 -18.29 8.56
CA SER A 368 53.56 -18.41 9.92
C SER A 368 54.40 -19.65 10.04
#